data_443868d28a1a068a7783b04a825ed12e
#
_entry.id   443868d28a1a068a7783b04a825ed12e
#
_cell.length_a   1.000
_cell.length_b   1.000
_cell.length_c   1.000
_cell.angle_alpha   90.00
_cell.angle_beta   90.00
_cell.angle_gamma   90.00
#
_symmetry.space_group_name_H-M   'P 1'
#
loop_
_entity.id
_entity.type
_entity.pdbx_description
1 polymer ?
#
loop_
_entity_poly.entity_id
_entity_poly.type
_entity_poly.pdbx_seq_one_letter_code
_entity_poly.pdbx_strand_id
1 'polypeptide(L)'
;MEFQKISSPSLRDLFIEQLEHLILSGKLQVGEKLPPERQLAEMMQVSRAVVNSGISELEKKGFLTVKPRSGTYVADFRRKGTLDTLIAIMNYNGGRMRDQEIRSIFEVRIALDTLAAQLAIDTCLLYTSPSPRDVEES
;
A
#
# COMPACT_ATOMS: atom_id res chain seq x y z
N MET A 1 -4.48 -6.66 -37.88
CA MET A 1 -3.25 -6.19 -37.20
C MET A 1 -3.67 -5.22 -36.08
N GLU A 2 -3.46 -5.62 -34.85
CA GLU A 2 -3.83 -4.78 -33.73
C GLU A 2 -2.59 -3.97 -33.27
N PHE A 3 -2.76 -2.66 -33.16
CA PHE A 3 -1.73 -1.79 -32.64
C PHE A 3 -1.92 -1.62 -31.14
N GLN A 4 -0.87 -1.93 -30.37
CA GLN A 4 -0.91 -1.70 -28.92
C GLN A 4 -0.66 -0.24 -28.62
N LYS A 5 -1.43 0.30 -27.66
CA LYS A 5 -1.26 1.67 -27.20
C LYS A 5 0.10 1.82 -26.48
N ILE A 6 0.92 2.72 -26.98
CA ILE A 6 2.17 3.09 -26.33
C ILE A 6 1.85 4.16 -25.28
N SER A 7 2.12 3.88 -24.02
CA SER A 7 1.96 4.84 -22.95
C SER A 7 3.32 5.16 -22.33
N SER A 8 3.62 6.45 -22.21
CA SER A 8 4.75 6.92 -21.43
C SER A 8 4.29 7.20 -19.99
N PRO A 9 5.19 7.14 -18.98
CA PRO A 9 4.85 7.57 -17.64
C PRO A 9 4.36 9.00 -17.63
N SER A 10 3.28 9.29 -16.90
CA SER A 10 2.80 10.65 -16.73
C SER A 10 3.72 11.42 -15.77
N LEU A 11 3.64 12.77 -15.79
CA LEU A 11 4.36 13.59 -14.81
C LEU A 11 3.97 13.24 -13.39
N ARG A 12 2.71 12.88 -13.18
CA ARG A 12 2.20 12.40 -11.89
C ARG A 12 2.93 11.11 -11.44
N ASP A 13 3.06 10.15 -12.34
CA ASP A 13 3.74 8.89 -12.03
C ASP A 13 5.21 9.11 -11.71
N LEU A 14 5.89 9.98 -12.47
CA LEU A 14 7.29 10.34 -12.22
C LEU A 14 7.46 11.06 -10.89
N PHE A 15 6.54 11.94 -10.53
CA PHE A 15 6.54 12.63 -9.23
C PHE A 15 6.40 11.63 -8.09
N ILE A 16 5.45 10.69 -8.19
CA ILE A 16 5.22 9.65 -7.19
C ILE A 16 6.46 8.78 -7.03
N GLU A 17 7.01 8.31 -8.13
CA GLU A 17 8.21 7.45 -8.15
C GLU A 17 9.41 8.15 -7.51
N GLN A 18 9.62 9.42 -7.81
CA GLN A 18 10.73 10.19 -7.25
C GLN A 18 10.59 10.36 -5.73
N LEU A 19 9.40 10.68 -5.24
CA LEU A 19 9.18 10.77 -3.79
C LEU A 19 9.29 9.42 -3.09
N GLU A 20 8.77 8.37 -3.68
CA GLU A 20 8.95 7.00 -3.15
C GLU A 20 10.43 6.67 -3.04
N HIS A 21 11.22 6.99 -4.05
CA HIS A 21 12.67 6.78 -4.03
C HIS A 21 13.35 7.56 -2.92
N LEU A 22 13.00 8.83 -2.73
CA LEU A 22 13.56 9.66 -1.66
C LEU A 22 13.22 9.11 -0.27
N ILE A 23 12.02 8.62 -0.08
CA ILE A 23 11.57 8.05 1.19
C ILE A 23 12.25 6.69 1.45
N LEU A 24 12.24 5.81 0.45
CA LEU A 24 12.79 4.46 0.61
C LEU A 24 14.32 4.44 0.69
N SER A 25 15.00 5.41 0.06
CA SER A 25 16.45 5.57 0.17
C SER A 25 16.90 6.19 1.49
N GLY A 26 15.97 6.70 2.30
CA GLY A 26 16.26 7.36 3.56
C GLY A 26 16.65 8.83 3.45
N LYS A 27 16.62 9.41 2.25
CA LYS A 27 16.88 10.85 2.06
C LYS A 27 15.78 11.71 2.68
N LEU A 28 14.54 11.23 2.64
CA LEU A 28 13.42 11.78 3.41
C LEU A 28 13.12 10.80 4.54
N GLN A 29 13.28 11.27 5.77
CA GLN A 29 13.09 10.42 6.95
C GLN A 29 11.64 10.44 7.45
N VAL A 30 11.24 9.39 8.13
CA VAL A 30 9.93 9.30 8.76
C VAL A 30 9.74 10.49 9.73
N GLY A 31 8.59 11.14 9.62
CA GLY A 31 8.26 12.32 10.42
C GLY A 31 8.75 13.64 9.83
N GLU A 32 9.56 13.61 8.78
CA GLU A 32 10.04 14.82 8.13
C GLU A 32 8.90 15.53 7.39
N LYS A 33 8.87 16.86 7.52
CA LYS A 33 7.88 17.69 6.86
C LYS A 33 8.34 18.01 5.43
N LEU A 34 7.44 17.79 4.47
CA LEU A 34 7.69 18.16 3.09
C LEU A 34 7.53 19.67 2.88
N PRO A 35 8.21 20.25 1.88
CA PRO A 35 7.94 21.62 1.49
C PRO A 35 6.47 21.80 1.10
N PRO A 36 5.92 23.04 1.20
CA PRO A 36 4.56 23.31 0.73
C PRO A 36 4.37 22.93 -0.73
N GLU A 37 3.15 22.55 -1.12
CA GLU A 37 2.83 22.11 -2.48
C GLU A 37 3.31 23.09 -3.54
N ARG A 38 3.13 24.39 -3.29
CA ARG A 38 3.59 25.45 -4.20
C ARG A 38 5.10 25.38 -4.42
N GLN A 39 5.86 25.21 -3.35
CA GLN A 39 7.32 25.14 -3.43
C GLN A 39 7.76 23.84 -4.11
N LEU A 40 7.11 22.71 -3.81
CA LEU A 40 7.39 21.44 -4.51
C LEU A 40 7.12 21.56 -6.01
N ALA A 41 6.03 22.20 -6.40
CA ALA A 41 5.70 22.43 -7.80
C ALA A 41 6.78 23.23 -8.52
N GLU A 42 7.31 24.28 -7.88
CA GLU A 42 8.39 25.08 -8.41
C GLU A 42 9.71 24.30 -8.49
N MET A 43 10.05 23.59 -7.44
CA MET A 43 11.31 22.81 -7.37
C MET A 43 11.34 21.67 -8.39
N MET A 44 10.22 21.02 -8.62
CA MET A 44 10.12 19.86 -9.53
C MET A 44 9.62 20.25 -10.93
N GLN A 45 9.32 21.53 -11.16
CA GLN A 45 8.85 22.05 -12.45
C GLN A 45 7.61 21.31 -12.96
N VAL A 46 6.65 21.10 -12.08
CA VAL A 46 5.36 20.47 -12.38
C VAL A 46 4.22 21.37 -11.90
N SER A 47 3.00 21.11 -12.37
CA SER A 47 1.84 21.86 -11.92
C SER A 47 1.47 21.52 -10.46
N ARG A 48 0.78 22.43 -9.77
CA ARG A 48 0.27 22.18 -8.44
C ARG A 48 -0.74 21.02 -8.42
N ALA A 49 -1.49 20.85 -9.52
CA ALA A 49 -2.42 19.73 -9.67
C ALA A 49 -1.69 18.38 -9.67
N VAL A 50 -0.54 18.29 -10.32
CA VAL A 50 0.32 17.10 -10.33
C VAL A 50 0.81 16.80 -8.91
N VAL A 51 1.31 17.81 -8.20
CA VAL A 51 1.79 17.67 -6.83
C VAL A 51 0.66 17.20 -5.91
N ASN A 52 -0.49 17.85 -5.96
CA ASN A 52 -1.65 17.49 -5.14
C ASN A 52 -2.11 16.06 -5.39
N SER A 53 -2.24 15.67 -6.65
CA SER A 53 -2.62 14.31 -7.03
C SER A 53 -1.60 13.27 -6.59
N GLY A 54 -0.32 13.58 -6.73
CA GLY A 54 0.77 12.71 -6.31
C GLY A 54 0.82 12.52 -4.79
N ILE A 55 0.65 13.60 -4.03
CA ILE A 55 0.59 13.54 -2.57
C ILE A 55 -0.60 12.69 -2.11
N SER A 56 -1.77 12.85 -2.71
CA SER A 56 -2.95 12.03 -2.40
C SER A 56 -2.69 10.56 -2.64
N GLU A 57 -2.03 10.20 -3.72
CA GLU A 57 -1.69 8.81 -4.01
C GLU A 57 -0.68 8.26 -3.02
N LEU A 58 0.34 9.03 -2.67
CA LEU A 58 1.35 8.63 -1.68
C LEU A 58 0.75 8.48 -0.28
N GLU A 59 -0.26 9.29 0.04
CA GLU A 59 -1.01 9.14 1.28
C GLU A 59 -1.78 7.81 1.32
N LYS A 60 -2.44 7.45 0.22
CA LYS A 60 -3.13 6.16 0.08
C LYS A 60 -2.18 4.98 0.21
N LYS A 61 -0.98 5.11 -0.33
CA LYS A 61 0.07 4.09 -0.23
C LYS A 61 0.72 4.01 1.15
N GLY A 62 0.39 4.90 2.06
CA GLY A 62 0.93 4.91 3.41
C GLY A 62 2.31 5.56 3.56
N PHE A 63 2.81 6.27 2.55
CA PHE A 63 4.09 6.96 2.60
C PHE A 63 4.01 8.36 3.18
N LEU A 64 2.89 9.04 3.01
CA LEU A 64 2.70 10.40 3.47
C LEU A 64 1.47 10.51 4.37
N THR A 65 1.50 11.48 5.26
CA THR A 65 0.35 11.89 6.08
C THR A 65 0.12 13.37 5.89
N VAL A 66 -1.08 13.75 5.45
CA VAL A 66 -1.48 15.15 5.32
C VAL A 66 -2.19 15.55 6.60
N LYS A 67 -1.61 16.52 7.30
CA LYS A 67 -2.22 17.12 8.50
C LYS A 67 -2.84 18.46 8.12
N PRO A 68 -4.17 18.61 8.22
CA PRO A 68 -4.82 19.87 7.88
C PRO A 68 -4.18 21.05 8.63
N ARG A 69 -3.94 22.15 7.92
CA ARG A 69 -3.34 23.39 8.43
C ARG A 69 -1.89 23.29 8.91
N SER A 70 -1.32 22.10 8.96
CA SER A 70 0.06 21.91 9.40
C SER A 70 0.99 21.62 8.23
N GLY A 71 0.64 20.68 7.35
CA GLY A 71 1.43 20.31 6.19
C GLY A 71 1.42 18.81 5.92
N THR A 72 2.32 18.41 5.05
CA THR A 72 2.49 17.00 4.66
C THR A 72 3.77 16.45 5.28
N TYR A 73 3.67 15.29 5.88
CA TYR A 73 4.77 14.64 6.60
C TYR A 73 4.99 13.24 6.05
N VAL A 74 6.24 12.76 6.14
CA VAL A 74 6.56 11.38 5.82
C VAL A 74 5.97 10.48 6.90
N ALA A 75 5.08 9.57 6.52
CA ALA A 75 4.43 8.64 7.42
C ALA A 75 5.36 7.49 7.82
N ASP A 76 5.07 6.86 8.95
CA ASP A 76 5.73 5.60 9.31
C ASP A 76 5.12 4.46 8.49
N PHE A 77 5.65 4.29 7.28
CA PHE A 77 5.15 3.30 6.32
C PHE A 77 5.38 1.86 6.77
N ARG A 78 6.24 1.62 7.76
CA ARG A 78 6.43 0.28 8.34
C ARG A 78 5.26 -0.13 9.20
N ARG A 79 4.65 0.83 9.89
CA ARG A 79 3.49 0.57 10.77
C ARG A 79 2.15 0.74 10.06
N LYS A 80 2.08 1.72 9.16
CA LYS A 80 0.83 2.07 8.45
C LYS A 80 0.79 1.52 7.02
N GLY A 81 1.77 0.70 6.67
CA GLY A 81 1.86 0.15 5.32
C GLY A 81 0.67 -0.70 4.93
N THR A 82 0.33 -0.62 3.66
CA THR A 82 -0.70 -1.41 3.00
C THR A 82 -0.03 -2.34 1.99
N LEU A 83 -0.84 -3.12 1.28
CA LEU A 83 -0.32 -3.93 0.17
C LEU A 83 0.34 -3.05 -0.90
N ASP A 84 -0.21 -1.86 -1.16
CA ASP A 84 0.38 -0.91 -2.11
C ASP A 84 1.77 -0.44 -1.67
N THR A 85 1.98 -0.26 -0.37
CA THR A 85 3.30 0.04 0.20
C THR A 85 4.30 -1.08 -0.10
N LEU A 86 3.89 -2.31 0.10
CA LEU A 86 4.72 -3.48 -0.17
C LEU A 86 5.10 -3.56 -1.65
N ILE A 87 4.14 -3.36 -2.54
CA ILE A 87 4.37 -3.35 -3.99
C ILE A 87 5.38 -2.26 -4.36
N ALA A 88 5.25 -1.06 -3.81
CA ALA A 88 6.18 0.04 -4.06
C ALA A 88 7.60 -0.30 -3.59
N ILE A 89 7.73 -0.92 -2.42
CA ILE A 89 9.04 -1.37 -1.90
C ILE A 89 9.66 -2.44 -2.82
N MET A 90 8.85 -3.38 -3.28
CA MET A 90 9.30 -4.40 -4.22
C MET A 90 9.80 -3.78 -5.52
N ASN A 91 9.06 -2.82 -6.08
CA ASN A 91 9.45 -2.12 -7.29
C ASN A 91 10.74 -1.32 -7.10
N TYR A 92 10.90 -0.68 -5.95
CA TYR A 92 12.13 0.02 -5.59
C TYR A 92 13.34 -0.91 -5.58
N ASN A 93 13.17 -2.14 -5.09
CA ASN A 93 14.20 -3.17 -5.07
C ASN A 93 14.40 -3.86 -6.43
N GLY A 94 13.86 -3.32 -7.52
CA GLY A 94 13.98 -3.87 -8.85
C GLY A 94 13.08 -5.08 -9.10
N GLY A 95 12.00 -5.23 -8.36
CA GLY A 95 11.06 -6.34 -8.47
C GLY A 95 11.60 -7.66 -7.93
N ARG A 96 12.75 -7.63 -7.27
CA ARG A 96 13.35 -8.82 -6.66
C ARG A 96 13.10 -8.84 -5.17
N MET A 97 12.72 -10.00 -4.68
CA MET A 97 12.59 -10.24 -3.25
C MET A 97 13.72 -11.13 -2.77
N ARG A 98 14.27 -10.78 -1.61
CA ARG A 98 15.25 -11.63 -0.94
C ARG A 98 14.55 -12.83 -0.32
N ASP A 99 15.28 -13.92 -0.14
CA ASP A 99 14.74 -15.16 0.43
C ASP A 99 14.04 -14.95 1.77
N GLN A 100 14.58 -14.04 2.59
CA GLN A 100 13.99 -13.71 3.89
C GLN A 100 12.64 -13.01 3.76
N GLU A 101 12.49 -12.15 2.77
CA GLU A 101 11.22 -11.46 2.49
C GLU A 101 10.17 -12.43 1.97
N ILE A 102 10.57 -13.33 1.07
CA ILE A 102 9.71 -14.40 0.56
C ILE A 102 9.24 -15.30 1.71
N ARG A 103 10.16 -15.69 2.58
CA ARG A 103 9.84 -16.52 3.76
C ARG A 103 8.82 -15.83 4.66
N SER A 104 8.99 -14.54 4.92
CA SER A 104 8.07 -13.77 5.75
C SER A 104 6.66 -13.74 5.18
N ILE A 105 6.53 -13.61 3.86
CA ILE A 105 5.22 -13.62 3.18
C ILE A 105 4.57 -14.99 3.31
N PHE A 106 5.32 -16.07 3.11
CA PHE A 106 4.80 -17.43 3.27
C PHE A 106 4.36 -17.71 4.72
N GLU A 107 5.12 -17.25 5.70
CA GLU A 107 4.75 -17.39 7.11
C GLU A 107 3.42 -16.71 7.42
N VAL A 108 3.23 -15.48 6.95
CA VAL A 108 1.98 -14.74 7.11
C VAL A 108 0.84 -15.46 6.41
N ARG A 109 1.06 -15.91 5.18
CA ARG A 109 0.06 -16.64 4.40
C ARG A 109 -0.38 -17.93 5.11
N ILE A 110 0.57 -18.71 5.61
CA ILE A 110 0.26 -19.93 6.34
C ILE A 110 -0.57 -19.63 7.60
N ALA A 111 -0.17 -18.60 8.36
CA ALA A 111 -0.91 -18.19 9.55
C ALA A 111 -2.35 -17.75 9.22
N LEU A 112 -2.52 -16.97 8.15
CA LEU A 112 -3.85 -16.51 7.72
C LEU A 112 -4.71 -17.67 7.19
N ASP A 113 -4.13 -18.56 6.40
CA ASP A 113 -4.83 -19.73 5.86
C ASP A 113 -5.29 -20.65 7.01
N THR A 114 -4.43 -20.87 7.99
CA THR A 114 -4.75 -21.69 9.16
C THR A 114 -5.89 -21.06 9.97
N LEU A 115 -5.83 -19.76 10.23
CA LEU A 115 -6.89 -19.03 10.93
C LEU A 115 -8.20 -19.06 10.15
N ALA A 116 -8.14 -18.81 8.85
CA ALA A 116 -9.32 -18.84 7.99
C ALA A 116 -9.98 -20.22 7.98
N ALA A 117 -9.19 -21.27 7.87
CA ALA A 117 -9.70 -22.65 7.92
C ALA A 117 -10.36 -22.95 9.26
N GLN A 118 -9.73 -22.54 10.36
CA GLN A 118 -10.27 -22.75 11.70
C GLN A 118 -11.60 -22.03 11.91
N LEU A 119 -11.67 -20.76 11.50
CA LEU A 119 -12.91 -19.98 11.59
C LEU A 119 -14.02 -20.56 10.72
N ALA A 120 -13.68 -21.04 9.53
CA ALA A 120 -14.65 -21.66 8.62
C ALA A 120 -15.17 -22.98 9.20
N ILE A 121 -14.30 -23.81 9.78
CA ILE A 121 -14.69 -25.05 10.41
C ILE A 121 -15.64 -24.79 11.59
N ASP A 122 -15.31 -23.84 12.45
CA ASP A 122 -16.14 -23.47 13.59
C ASP A 122 -17.53 -22.99 13.12
N THR A 123 -17.59 -22.18 12.07
CA THR A 123 -18.84 -21.72 11.50
C THR A 123 -19.63 -22.87 10.89
N CYS A 124 -19.00 -23.78 10.16
CA CYS A 124 -19.66 -24.96 9.60
C CYS A 124 -20.25 -25.86 10.68
N LEU A 125 -19.52 -26.06 11.79
CA LEU A 125 -20.01 -26.85 12.91
C LEU A 125 -21.25 -26.22 13.56
N LEU A 126 -21.31 -24.90 13.66
CA LEU A 126 -22.50 -24.19 14.15
C LEU A 126 -23.72 -24.43 13.28
N TYR A 127 -23.55 -24.45 11.97
CA TYR A 127 -24.64 -24.65 11.01
C TYR A 127 -25.02 -26.12 10.83
N THR A 128 -24.13 -27.06 11.14
CA THR A 128 -24.41 -28.50 11.08
C THR A 128 -24.97 -29.04 12.38
N SER A 129 -24.96 -28.25 13.45
CA SER A 129 -25.69 -28.62 14.69
C SER A 129 -27.15 -28.81 14.36
N PRO A 130 -27.79 -29.94 14.76
CA PRO A 130 -29.19 -30.17 14.46
C PRO A 130 -30.05 -29.07 15.05
N SER A 131 -30.79 -28.37 14.16
CA SER A 131 -31.78 -27.42 14.62
C SER A 131 -32.92 -28.16 15.32
N PRO A 132 -33.70 -27.54 16.21
CA PRO A 132 -34.86 -28.17 16.79
C PRO A 132 -35.82 -28.77 15.77
N ARG A 133 -35.85 -28.21 14.56
CA ARG A 133 -36.65 -28.66 13.43
C ARG A 133 -36.18 -30.01 12.88
N ASP A 134 -34.87 -30.19 12.76
CA ASP A 134 -34.26 -31.43 12.27
C ASP A 134 -34.44 -32.58 13.27
N VAL A 135 -34.48 -32.27 14.56
CA VAL A 135 -34.74 -33.25 15.62
C VAL A 135 -36.19 -33.67 15.64
N GLU A 136 -37.14 -32.77 15.32
CA GLU A 136 -38.59 -33.09 15.28
C GLU A 136 -38.98 -33.93 14.06
N GLU A 137 -38.21 -33.84 12.96
CA GLU A 137 -38.46 -34.61 11.74
C GLU A 137 -37.92 -36.03 11.79
N SER A 138 -37.11 -36.33 12.76
CA SER A 138 -36.56 -37.67 12.97
C SER A 138 -37.47 -38.46 13.95
#